data_6ef05c570e01ac09b65f09f340644873
#
_entry.id   6ef05c570e01ac09b65f09f340644873
#
_cell.length_a   1.000
_cell.length_b   1.000
_cell.length_c   1.000
_cell.angle_alpha   90.00
_cell.angle_beta   90.00
_cell.angle_gamma   90.00
#
_symmetry.space_group_name_H-M   'P 1'
#
loop_
_entity.id
_entity.type
_entity.pdbx_description
1 polymer ?
#
loop_
_entity_poly.entity_id
_entity_poly.type
_entity_poly.pdbx_seq_one_letter_code
_entity_poly.pdbx_strand_id
1 'polypeptide(L)'
;LIKKAEIFPIEFIVRNIATGSLTKRLGIPEGTVLEKPLLEYCFKKDELDDPLISKEHIFTFDWANEEEINIIDKMTLRINDLLLGLFRGIGIKLVDFKIEYGKVWNKDIEKKEIVLADEISPDTCRLWDVKTEKKLDKDRFRKDLGNIIQGYQEVARRLGIMPEETNISE
;
A
#
# COMPACT_ATOMS: atom_id res chain seq x y z
N LEU A 1 11.78 -11.89 15.93
CA LEU A 1 10.85 -11.48 16.99
C LEU A 1 9.95 -10.39 16.44
N ILE A 2 8.62 -10.58 16.52
CA ILE A 2 7.61 -9.58 16.15
C ILE A 2 6.80 -9.20 17.39
N LYS A 3 6.25 -7.98 17.40
CA LYS A 3 5.30 -7.54 18.43
C LYS A 3 3.90 -8.02 18.05
N LYS A 4 3.15 -8.55 19.02
CA LYS A 4 1.74 -8.85 18.81
C LYS A 4 0.94 -7.55 18.76
N ALA A 5 0.24 -7.31 17.66
CA ALA A 5 -0.64 -6.18 17.47
C ALA A 5 -2.12 -6.61 17.44
N GLU A 6 -2.99 -5.75 17.93
CA GLU A 6 -4.43 -5.83 17.73
C GLU A 6 -4.77 -5.07 16.44
N ILE A 7 -4.97 -5.81 15.35
CA ILE A 7 -5.13 -5.24 14.01
C ILE A 7 -6.51 -4.59 13.87
N PHE A 8 -6.56 -3.40 13.27
CA PHE A 8 -7.80 -2.81 12.80
C PHE A 8 -8.36 -3.63 11.63
N PRO A 9 -9.66 -3.94 11.58
CA PRO A 9 -10.23 -4.69 10.46
C PRO A 9 -10.42 -3.82 9.22
N ILE A 10 -9.44 -2.98 8.92
CA ILE A 10 -9.48 -1.94 7.89
C ILE A 10 -8.18 -1.96 7.11
N GLU A 11 -8.29 -1.99 5.79
CA GLU A 11 -7.18 -1.72 4.89
C GLU A 11 -7.23 -0.26 4.44
N PHE A 12 -6.08 0.39 4.43
CA PHE A 12 -5.90 1.78 4.02
C PHE A 12 -5.19 1.81 2.67
N ILE A 13 -5.84 2.38 1.66
CA ILE A 13 -5.31 2.43 0.31
C ILE A 13 -5.03 3.89 -0.06
N VAL A 14 -3.80 4.19 -0.47
CA VAL A 14 -3.45 5.50 -1.03
C VAL A 14 -3.23 5.36 -2.52
N ARG A 15 -3.89 6.22 -3.30
CA ARG A 15 -3.73 6.26 -4.76
C ARG A 15 -3.18 7.60 -5.21
N ASN A 16 -2.07 7.54 -5.94
CA ASN A 16 -1.44 8.70 -6.57
C ASN A 16 -1.77 8.74 -8.08
N ILE A 17 -2.02 7.57 -8.67
CA ILE A 17 -2.35 7.40 -10.09
C ILE A 17 -3.57 6.47 -10.19
N ALA A 18 -4.52 6.82 -11.04
CA ALA A 18 -5.73 6.02 -11.22
C ALA A 18 -5.42 4.70 -11.93
N THR A 19 -5.76 3.58 -11.27
CA THR A 19 -5.67 2.23 -11.82
C THR A 19 -6.60 1.26 -11.09
N GLY A 20 -6.71 0.04 -11.59
CA GLY A 20 -7.43 -1.06 -10.93
C GLY A 20 -8.91 -0.76 -10.70
N SER A 21 -9.39 -0.95 -9.45
CA SER A 21 -10.80 -0.76 -9.10
C SER A 21 -11.27 0.69 -9.22
N LEU A 22 -10.40 1.67 -9.02
CA LEU A 22 -10.75 3.09 -9.13
C LEU A 22 -11.19 3.47 -10.55
N THR A 23 -10.45 3.01 -11.56
CA THR A 23 -10.79 3.28 -12.96
C THR A 23 -12.14 2.66 -13.36
N LYS A 24 -12.40 1.44 -12.89
CA LYS A 24 -13.67 0.74 -13.14
C LYS A 24 -14.86 1.41 -12.48
N ARG A 25 -14.69 1.90 -11.24
CA ARG A 25 -15.76 2.51 -10.44
C ARG A 25 -16.14 3.90 -10.92
N LEU A 26 -15.16 4.70 -11.32
CA LEU A 26 -15.35 6.12 -11.65
C LEU A 26 -15.21 6.44 -13.15
N GLY A 27 -14.89 5.45 -13.99
CA GLY A 27 -14.68 5.68 -15.43
C GLY A 27 -13.47 6.56 -15.76
N ILE A 28 -12.52 6.69 -14.83
CA ILE A 28 -11.31 7.48 -15.03
C ILE A 28 -10.31 6.66 -15.86
N PRO A 29 -9.64 7.25 -16.87
CA PRO A 29 -8.62 6.55 -17.65
C PRO A 29 -7.47 6.01 -16.77
N GLU A 30 -7.01 4.78 -17.04
CA GLU A 30 -5.83 4.22 -16.36
C GLU A 30 -4.60 5.11 -16.63
N GLY A 31 -3.81 5.37 -15.61
CA GLY A 31 -2.62 6.22 -15.70
C GLY A 31 -2.87 7.71 -15.41
N THR A 32 -4.12 8.11 -15.19
CA THR A 32 -4.41 9.50 -14.79
C THR A 32 -3.75 9.81 -13.45
N VAL A 33 -2.87 10.81 -13.43
CA VAL A 33 -2.24 11.32 -12.20
C VAL A 33 -3.27 12.11 -11.42
N LEU A 34 -3.42 11.79 -10.14
CA LEU A 34 -4.32 12.52 -9.25
C LEU A 34 -3.63 13.77 -8.71
N GLU A 35 -4.33 14.90 -8.67
CA GLU A 35 -3.78 16.18 -8.15
C GLU A 35 -3.44 16.07 -6.66
N LYS A 36 -4.16 15.25 -5.94
CA LYS A 36 -3.94 14.94 -4.51
C LYS A 36 -4.02 13.45 -4.30
N PRO A 37 -3.24 12.88 -3.36
CA PRO A 37 -3.40 11.48 -2.98
C PRO A 37 -4.84 11.20 -2.55
N LEU A 38 -5.44 10.15 -3.11
CA LEU A 38 -6.75 9.67 -2.69
C LEU A 38 -6.56 8.59 -1.63
N LEU A 39 -7.08 8.83 -0.43
CA LEU A 39 -7.12 7.85 0.66
C LEU A 39 -8.49 7.16 0.67
N GLU A 40 -8.47 5.83 0.59
CA GLU A 40 -9.66 4.97 0.63
C GLU A 40 -9.52 3.94 1.74
N TYR A 41 -10.66 3.42 2.21
CA TYR A 41 -10.75 2.40 3.25
C TYR A 41 -11.48 1.19 2.70
N CYS A 42 -10.98 -0.02 3.01
CA CYS A 42 -11.67 -1.26 2.75
C CYS A 42 -11.87 -2.03 4.06
N PHE A 43 -13.01 -2.70 4.19
CA PHE A 43 -13.22 -3.65 5.28
C PHE A 43 -12.41 -4.92 4.98
N LYS A 44 -11.47 -5.25 5.87
CA LYS A 44 -10.60 -6.43 5.72
C LYS A 44 -11.39 -7.71 5.95
N LYS A 45 -11.96 -8.24 4.88
CA LYS A 45 -12.79 -9.43 4.90
C LYS A 45 -12.73 -10.14 3.55
N ASP A 46 -11.79 -11.05 3.38
CA ASP A 46 -11.53 -11.78 2.12
C ASP A 46 -12.80 -12.41 1.53
N GLU A 47 -13.67 -12.97 2.41
CA GLU A 47 -14.94 -13.59 2.01
C GLU A 47 -15.93 -12.61 1.35
N LEU A 48 -15.71 -11.31 1.52
CA LEU A 48 -16.51 -10.21 0.94
C LEU A 48 -15.73 -9.43 -0.12
N ASP A 49 -14.56 -9.90 -0.58
CA ASP A 49 -13.68 -9.20 -1.50
C ASP A 49 -13.24 -7.81 -1.02
N ASP A 50 -12.99 -7.65 0.28
CA ASP A 50 -12.52 -6.43 0.93
C ASP A 50 -13.27 -5.17 0.45
N PRO A 51 -14.59 -5.06 0.75
CA PRO A 51 -15.42 -4.01 0.19
C PRO A 51 -14.98 -2.62 0.63
N LEU A 52 -15.09 -1.66 -0.29
CA LEU A 52 -14.86 -0.26 0.01
C LEU A 52 -15.88 0.25 1.05
N ILE A 53 -15.39 0.96 2.05
CA ILE A 53 -16.18 1.53 3.13
C ILE A 53 -15.90 3.01 3.30
N SER A 54 -16.81 3.72 3.97
CA SER A 54 -16.61 5.11 4.39
C SER A 54 -16.21 5.19 5.87
N LYS A 55 -15.80 6.38 6.32
CA LYS A 55 -15.54 6.64 7.74
C LYS A 55 -16.77 6.42 8.62
N GLU A 56 -17.95 6.71 8.10
CA GLU A 56 -19.22 6.50 8.79
C GLU A 56 -19.44 5.02 9.09
N HIS A 57 -19.07 4.11 8.18
CA HIS A 57 -19.11 2.68 8.48
C HIS A 57 -18.15 2.33 9.62
N ILE A 58 -16.91 2.86 9.58
CA ILE A 58 -15.91 2.59 10.61
C ILE A 58 -16.42 2.98 11.99
N PHE A 59 -17.01 4.15 12.10
CA PHE A 59 -17.50 4.68 13.37
C PHE A 59 -18.78 3.98 13.83
N THR A 60 -19.71 3.71 12.90
CA THR A 60 -20.99 3.04 13.20
C THR A 60 -20.79 1.63 13.74
N PHE A 61 -19.81 0.90 13.22
CA PHE A 61 -19.49 -0.47 13.64
C PHE A 61 -18.40 -0.55 14.72
N ASP A 62 -17.96 0.60 15.26
CA ASP A 62 -16.95 0.69 16.32
C ASP A 62 -15.62 -0.03 16.01
N TRP A 63 -15.24 -0.03 14.73
CA TRP A 63 -13.95 -0.62 14.31
C TRP A 63 -12.77 0.26 14.67
N ALA A 64 -12.96 1.58 14.70
CA ALA A 64 -12.04 2.58 15.21
C ALA A 64 -12.82 3.87 15.54
N ASN A 65 -12.29 4.65 16.47
CA ASN A 65 -12.86 5.98 16.77
C ASN A 65 -12.27 7.06 15.84
N GLU A 66 -12.85 8.27 15.91
CA GLU A 66 -12.46 9.40 15.05
C GLU A 66 -11.02 9.85 15.30
N GLU A 67 -10.55 9.84 16.55
CA GLU A 67 -9.18 10.23 16.91
C GLU A 67 -8.17 9.23 16.30
N GLU A 68 -8.45 7.93 16.39
CA GLU A 68 -7.61 6.88 15.83
C GLU A 68 -7.52 7.00 14.30
N ILE A 69 -8.64 7.21 13.62
CA ILE A 69 -8.65 7.39 12.16
C ILE A 69 -7.91 8.65 11.76
N ASN A 70 -8.05 9.75 12.49
CA ASN A 70 -7.30 10.98 12.20
C ASN A 70 -5.77 10.80 12.38
N ILE A 71 -5.34 10.01 13.35
CA ILE A 71 -3.93 9.66 13.53
C ILE A 71 -3.45 8.80 12.34
N ILE A 72 -4.19 7.75 12.01
CA ILE A 72 -3.86 6.83 10.92
C ILE A 72 -3.79 7.55 9.58
N ASP A 73 -4.76 8.40 9.26
CA ASP A 73 -4.78 9.18 8.02
C ASP A 73 -3.51 10.02 7.87
N LYS A 74 -3.12 10.74 8.93
CA LYS A 74 -1.90 11.54 8.93
C LYS A 74 -0.65 10.68 8.74
N MET A 75 -0.58 9.53 9.43
CA MET A 75 0.52 8.58 9.27
C MET A 75 0.57 8.03 7.84
N THR A 76 -0.56 7.64 7.29
CA THR A 76 -0.69 7.09 5.94
C THR A 76 -0.21 8.08 4.87
N LEU A 77 -0.62 9.34 4.97
CA LEU A 77 -0.18 10.37 4.03
C LEU A 77 1.32 10.68 4.17
N ARG A 78 1.87 10.67 5.40
CA ARG A 78 3.33 10.80 5.59
C ARG A 78 4.11 9.62 5.01
N ILE A 79 3.58 8.41 5.15
CA ILE A 79 4.16 7.21 4.52
C ILE A 79 4.13 7.35 3.01
N ASN A 80 3.03 7.85 2.44
CA ASN A 80 2.95 8.13 1.00
C ASN A 80 4.05 9.09 0.54
N ASP A 81 4.25 10.20 1.22
CA ASP A 81 5.28 11.18 0.87
C ASP A 81 6.70 10.57 0.91
N LEU A 82 6.99 9.78 1.94
CA LEU A 82 8.27 9.07 2.08
C LEU A 82 8.48 8.06 0.94
N LEU A 83 7.47 7.26 0.64
CA LEU A 83 7.53 6.24 -0.41
C LEU A 83 7.62 6.87 -1.81
N LEU A 84 6.90 7.97 -2.07
CA LEU A 84 7.02 8.74 -3.31
C LEU A 84 8.46 9.22 -3.52
N GLY A 85 9.09 9.78 -2.47
CA GLY A 85 10.48 10.21 -2.52
C GLY A 85 11.45 9.06 -2.77
N LEU A 86 11.31 7.97 -2.02
CA LEU A 86 12.14 6.77 -2.12
C LEU A 86 12.07 6.17 -3.54
N PHE A 87 10.88 5.86 -4.01
CA PHE A 87 10.70 5.20 -5.32
C PHE A 87 11.08 6.11 -6.48
N ARG A 88 10.77 7.41 -6.41
CA ARG A 88 11.20 8.37 -7.42
C ARG A 88 12.72 8.45 -7.52
N GLY A 89 13.43 8.38 -6.39
CA GLY A 89 14.90 8.40 -6.35
C GLY A 89 15.55 7.24 -7.09
N ILE A 90 14.86 6.11 -7.23
CA ILE A 90 15.32 4.91 -7.95
C ILE A 90 14.63 4.69 -9.30
N GLY A 91 13.95 5.72 -9.83
CA GLY A 91 13.31 5.68 -11.14
C GLY A 91 12.02 4.84 -11.20
N ILE A 92 11.30 4.74 -10.09
CA ILE A 92 10.02 4.03 -9.98
C ILE A 92 8.90 5.02 -9.62
N LYS A 93 7.73 4.87 -10.26
CA LYS A 93 6.49 5.56 -9.90
C LYS A 93 5.74 4.71 -8.86
N LEU A 94 5.45 5.29 -7.70
CA LEU A 94 4.49 4.74 -6.75
C LEU A 94 3.07 5.10 -7.23
N VAL A 95 2.35 4.12 -7.73
CA VAL A 95 1.00 4.30 -8.29
C VAL A 95 -0.03 4.32 -7.17
N ASP A 96 -0.07 3.27 -6.39
CA ASP A 96 -0.86 3.15 -5.18
C ASP A 96 -0.23 2.11 -4.24
N PHE A 97 -0.70 2.06 -3.01
CA PHE A 97 -0.33 1.03 -2.06
C PHE A 97 -1.44 0.80 -1.05
N LYS A 98 -1.41 -0.38 -0.44
CA LYS A 98 -2.29 -0.83 0.63
C LYS A 98 -1.45 -1.08 1.88
N ILE A 99 -1.90 -0.59 3.03
CA ILE A 99 -1.28 -0.82 4.32
C ILE A 99 -2.32 -1.08 5.40
N GLU A 100 -1.87 -1.66 6.49
CA GLU A 100 -2.69 -1.97 7.64
C GLU A 100 -2.09 -1.36 8.91
N TYR A 101 -2.92 -1.19 9.93
CA TYR A 101 -2.51 -0.68 11.22
C TYR A 101 -2.99 -1.57 12.35
N GLY A 102 -2.30 -1.48 13.47
CA GLY A 102 -2.68 -2.18 14.69
C GLY A 102 -2.30 -1.40 15.93
N LYS A 103 -2.85 -1.83 17.06
CA LYS A 103 -2.54 -1.29 18.39
C LYS A 103 -1.55 -2.21 19.09
N VAL A 104 -0.46 -1.67 19.59
CA VAL A 104 0.55 -2.38 20.37
C VAL A 104 0.67 -1.73 21.75
N TRP A 105 0.73 -2.54 22.80
CA TRP A 105 0.98 -2.01 24.14
C TRP A 105 2.41 -1.47 24.25
N ASN A 106 2.53 -0.18 24.53
CA ASN A 106 3.80 0.45 24.84
C ASN A 106 3.97 0.55 26.36
N LYS A 107 5.00 -0.16 26.88
CA LYS A 107 5.26 -0.24 28.32
C LYS A 107 5.81 1.06 28.89
N ASP A 108 6.50 1.86 28.09
CA ASP A 108 7.17 3.08 28.54
C ASP A 108 6.18 4.22 28.83
N ILE A 109 5.06 4.23 28.11
CA ILE A 109 3.98 5.23 28.27
C ILE A 109 2.70 4.63 28.85
N GLU A 110 2.68 3.32 29.14
CA GLU A 110 1.54 2.58 29.67
C GLU A 110 0.23 2.77 28.86
N LYS A 111 0.38 2.81 27.53
CA LYS A 111 -0.75 3.01 26.60
C LYS A 111 -0.61 2.14 25.35
N LYS A 112 -1.72 1.91 24.68
CA LYS A 112 -1.71 1.35 23.31
C LYS A 112 -1.28 2.44 22.32
N GLU A 113 -0.30 2.14 21.48
CA GLU A 113 0.13 2.96 20.37
C GLU A 113 -0.36 2.37 19.06
N ILE A 114 -0.73 3.23 18.12
CA ILE A 114 -1.03 2.84 16.75
C ILE A 114 0.29 2.71 16.01
N VAL A 115 0.48 1.55 15.39
CA VAL A 115 1.68 1.24 14.61
C VAL A 115 1.27 0.77 13.21
N LEU A 116 2.15 1.03 12.23
CA LEU A 116 2.06 0.38 10.93
C LEU A 116 2.25 -1.13 11.15
N ALA A 117 1.32 -1.91 10.62
CA ALA A 117 1.37 -3.36 10.56
C ALA A 117 1.36 -3.78 9.08
N ASP A 118 1.70 -5.05 8.83
CA ASP A 118 1.87 -5.57 7.48
C ASP A 118 3.11 -5.01 6.75
N GLU A 119 3.45 -5.60 5.60
CA GLU A 119 4.63 -5.20 4.84
C GLU A 119 4.34 -4.07 3.85
N ILE A 120 5.43 -3.40 3.45
CA ILE A 120 5.48 -2.55 2.27
C ILE A 120 6.36 -3.25 1.23
N SER A 121 5.74 -3.80 0.20
CA SER A 121 6.39 -4.64 -0.80
C SER A 121 5.73 -4.48 -2.17
N PRO A 122 6.30 -5.05 -3.24
CA PRO A 122 5.62 -5.10 -4.54
C PRO A 122 4.29 -5.88 -4.55
N ASP A 123 3.96 -6.62 -3.47
CA ASP A 123 2.66 -7.25 -3.28
C ASP A 123 1.59 -6.26 -2.82
N THR A 124 1.98 -5.29 -1.99
CA THR A 124 1.08 -4.29 -1.42
C THR A 124 1.15 -2.94 -2.13
N CYS A 125 2.16 -2.74 -2.99
CA CYS A 125 2.36 -1.52 -3.78
C CYS A 125 2.22 -1.79 -5.28
N ARG A 126 1.60 -0.87 -6.04
CA ARG A 126 1.74 -0.82 -7.48
C ARG A 126 2.89 0.11 -7.86
N LEU A 127 3.85 -0.46 -8.57
CA LEU A 127 5.12 0.17 -8.90
C LEU A 127 5.34 0.11 -10.41
N TRP A 128 5.50 1.27 -11.05
CA TRP A 128 5.76 1.36 -12.48
C TRP A 128 7.13 1.98 -12.74
N ASP A 129 7.84 1.43 -13.71
CA ASP A 129 9.08 2.04 -14.20
C ASP A 129 8.82 3.41 -14.82
N VAL A 130 9.59 4.44 -14.42
CA VAL A 130 9.38 5.82 -14.87
C VAL A 130 9.58 5.97 -16.38
N LYS A 131 10.54 5.24 -16.99
CA LYS A 131 10.92 5.39 -18.40
C LYS A 131 10.07 4.54 -19.33
N THR A 132 9.82 3.30 -18.93
CA THR A 132 9.19 2.29 -19.79
C THR A 132 7.73 2.04 -19.48
N GLU A 133 7.25 2.56 -18.34
CA GLU A 133 5.92 2.31 -17.77
C GLU A 133 5.61 0.83 -17.49
N LYS A 134 6.64 -0.02 -17.51
CA LYS A 134 6.50 -1.43 -17.15
C LYS A 134 6.07 -1.56 -15.69
N LYS A 135 5.13 -2.45 -15.44
CA LYS A 135 4.67 -2.82 -14.10
C LYS A 135 5.74 -3.71 -13.45
N LEU A 136 6.13 -3.37 -12.22
CA LEU A 136 7.17 -4.06 -11.45
C LEU A 136 6.61 -4.76 -10.21
N ASP A 137 5.32 -4.93 -10.14
CA ASP A 137 4.51 -5.36 -9.00
C ASP A 137 3.61 -6.55 -9.30
N LYS A 138 2.79 -6.94 -8.35
CA LYS A 138 1.82 -8.07 -8.43
C LYS A 138 0.84 -7.97 -9.60
N ASP A 139 0.61 -6.79 -10.19
CA ASP A 139 -0.26 -6.65 -11.36
C ASP A 139 0.27 -7.41 -12.58
N ARG A 140 1.58 -7.73 -12.62
CA ARG A 140 2.15 -8.62 -13.65
C ARG A 140 1.48 -10.00 -13.61
N PHE A 141 1.24 -10.54 -12.43
CA PHE A 141 0.50 -11.79 -12.25
C PHE A 141 -0.99 -11.65 -12.59
N ARG A 142 -1.62 -10.63 -12.00
CA ARG A 142 -3.07 -10.40 -12.18
C ARG A 142 -3.48 -10.15 -13.64
N LYS A 143 -2.55 -9.63 -14.45
CA LYS A 143 -2.76 -9.31 -15.87
C LYS A 143 -2.07 -10.30 -16.82
N ASP A 144 -1.59 -11.42 -16.31
CA ASP A 144 -0.87 -12.48 -17.07
C ASP A 144 0.30 -11.93 -17.91
N LEU A 145 1.04 -10.95 -17.36
CA LEU A 145 2.18 -10.31 -18.04
C LEU A 145 3.48 -11.10 -17.87
N GLY A 146 3.46 -12.23 -17.16
CA GLY A 146 4.62 -13.09 -16.87
C GLY A 146 5.72 -12.41 -16.04
N ASN A 147 6.72 -13.22 -15.65
CA ASN A 147 7.97 -12.73 -15.02
C ASN A 147 7.80 -11.82 -13.79
N ILE A 148 6.94 -12.21 -12.81
CA ILE A 148 6.76 -11.49 -11.55
C ILE A 148 8.08 -11.38 -10.80
N ILE A 149 8.81 -12.49 -10.69
CA ILE A 149 10.10 -12.57 -10.01
C ILE A 149 11.05 -11.50 -10.54
N GLN A 150 11.13 -11.32 -11.85
CA GLN A 150 11.97 -10.29 -12.46
C GLN A 150 11.54 -8.87 -12.07
N GLY A 151 10.23 -8.61 -11.92
CA GLY A 151 9.74 -7.32 -11.45
C GLY A 151 10.20 -7.03 -10.02
N TYR A 152 10.05 -8.01 -9.13
CA TYR A 152 10.47 -7.90 -7.73
C TYR A 152 11.98 -7.77 -7.57
N GLN A 153 12.74 -8.56 -8.35
CA GLN A 153 14.20 -8.47 -8.40
C GLN A 153 14.66 -7.09 -8.89
N GLU A 154 14.00 -6.52 -9.89
CA GLU A 154 14.32 -5.19 -10.40
C GLU A 154 14.10 -4.12 -9.32
N VAL A 155 13.00 -4.19 -8.57
CA VAL A 155 12.76 -3.29 -7.43
C VAL A 155 13.85 -3.46 -6.37
N ALA A 156 14.17 -4.72 -5.99
CA ALA A 156 15.19 -5.02 -4.99
C ALA A 156 16.59 -4.56 -5.41
N ARG A 157 16.93 -4.72 -6.71
CA ARG A 157 18.20 -4.25 -7.28
C ARG A 157 18.31 -2.72 -7.22
N ARG A 158 17.26 -2.00 -7.63
CA ARG A 158 17.25 -0.54 -7.58
C ARG A 158 17.29 0.02 -6.16
N LEU A 159 16.76 -0.72 -5.19
CA LEU A 159 16.88 -0.41 -3.76
C LEU A 159 18.26 -0.75 -3.18
N GLY A 160 19.16 -1.38 -3.96
CA GLY A 160 20.47 -1.80 -3.49
C GLY A 160 20.43 -3.02 -2.53
N ILE A 161 19.32 -3.75 -2.47
CA ILE A 161 19.14 -4.92 -1.61
C ILE A 161 19.71 -6.17 -2.28
N MET A 162 19.75 -6.20 -3.62
CA MET A 162 20.31 -7.30 -4.40
C MET A 162 21.47 -6.82 -5.29
N PRO A 163 22.53 -7.64 -5.49
CA PRO A 163 23.59 -7.36 -6.45
C PRO A 163 23.04 -7.28 -7.89
N GLU A 164 23.74 -6.53 -8.76
CA GLU A 164 23.32 -6.35 -10.16
C GLU A 164 23.26 -7.64 -10.99
N GLU A 165 24.04 -8.67 -10.62
CA GLU A 165 24.23 -9.91 -11.41
C GLU A 165 23.57 -11.17 -10.83
N THR A 166 22.65 -11.06 -9.88
CA THR A 166 22.01 -12.25 -9.31
C THR A 166 20.84 -12.70 -10.18
N ASN A 167 21.06 -13.67 -11.05
CA ASN A 167 20.00 -14.51 -11.61
C ASN A 167 19.64 -15.56 -10.55
N ILE A 168 18.49 -15.44 -9.92
CA ILE A 168 17.91 -16.55 -9.15
C ILE A 168 17.41 -17.54 -10.21
N SER A 169 18.08 -18.68 -10.33
CA SER A 169 17.57 -19.79 -11.12
C SER A 169 16.21 -20.23 -10.59
N GLU A 170 15.26 -20.47 -11.51
CA GLU A 170 13.94 -21.04 -11.27
C GLU A 170 13.99 -22.34 -10.49
#